data_367ac2aa35dac9559ae095c47d51092e
#
_entry.id   367ac2aa35dac9559ae095c47d51092e
#
_cell.length_a   1.000
_cell.length_b   1.000
_cell.length_c   1.000
_cell.angle_alpha   90.00
_cell.angle_beta   90.00
_cell.angle_gamma   90.00
#
_symmetry.space_group_name_H-M   'P 1'
#
loop_
_entity.id
_entity.type
_entity.pdbx_description
1 polymer ?
#
loop_
_entity_poly.entity_id
_entity_poly.type
_entity_poly.pdbx_seq_one_letter_code
_entity_poly.pdbx_strand_id
1 'polypeptide(L)'
;MNHLKEKYTKEIVPSMMEKYKYTTVMNVQKLEKIVVNIGTGDATTNSKLLEAAMNELELITGQKPVATKAKKAIAGFKLRAGQSIGCKVTLRGENMYNFLEKLIRIALPRVIDFRGISPKSFDGRGNYTLGLTEQLIFSEIEYDNVVKVRGMDVVFVTTAKSNEEAYDLLKGFGMPFKK
;
A
#
# COMPACT_ATOMS: atom_id res chain seq x y z
N MET A 1 6.62 14.68 -15.11
CA MET A 1 5.54 13.68 -15.23
C MET A 1 6.06 12.38 -14.67
N ASN A 2 5.30 11.65 -13.86
CA ASN A 2 5.78 10.41 -13.25
C ASN A 2 5.91 9.31 -14.30
N HIS A 3 7.03 8.58 -14.32
CA HIS A 3 7.33 7.50 -15.27
C HIS A 3 6.23 6.42 -15.32
N LEU A 4 5.68 6.02 -14.16
CA LEU A 4 4.61 5.01 -14.12
C LEU A 4 3.28 5.54 -14.69
N LYS A 5 3.00 6.84 -14.56
CA LYS A 5 1.80 7.45 -15.16
C LYS A 5 1.92 7.47 -16.68
N GLU A 6 3.10 7.76 -17.20
CA GLU A 6 3.35 7.69 -18.65
C GLU A 6 3.26 6.25 -19.16
N LYS A 7 3.86 5.30 -18.44
CA LYS A 7 3.77 3.88 -18.76
C LYS A 7 2.32 3.39 -18.78
N TYR A 8 1.51 3.82 -17.81
CA TYR A 8 0.08 3.51 -17.80
C TYR A 8 -0.60 3.96 -19.09
N THR A 9 -0.39 5.21 -19.50
CA THR A 9 -1.07 5.78 -20.67
C THR A 9 -0.56 5.19 -22.00
N LYS A 10 0.76 4.96 -22.12
CA LYS A 10 1.39 4.55 -23.38
C LYS A 10 1.38 3.02 -23.61
N GLU A 11 1.47 2.22 -22.55
CA GLU A 11 1.68 0.78 -22.65
C GLU A 11 0.50 -0.01 -22.06
N ILE A 12 0.08 0.30 -20.82
CA ILE A 12 -0.92 -0.51 -20.11
C ILE A 12 -2.31 -0.34 -20.73
N VAL A 13 -2.73 0.88 -20.99
CA VAL A 13 -4.06 1.16 -21.56
C VAL A 13 -4.25 0.45 -22.91
N PRO A 14 -3.36 0.57 -23.91
CA PRO A 14 -3.51 -0.13 -25.19
C PRO A 14 -3.53 -1.66 -25.02
N SER A 15 -2.64 -2.22 -24.21
CA SER A 15 -2.56 -3.65 -23.96
C SER A 15 -3.84 -4.21 -23.33
N MET A 16 -4.42 -3.49 -22.36
CA MET A 16 -5.67 -3.90 -21.73
C MET A 16 -6.87 -3.76 -22.66
N MET A 17 -6.90 -2.72 -23.48
CA MET A 17 -7.96 -2.56 -24.50
C MET A 17 -7.95 -3.72 -25.49
N GLU A 18 -6.80 -4.15 -25.95
CA GLU A 18 -6.66 -5.30 -26.86
C GLU A 18 -7.08 -6.62 -26.20
N LYS A 19 -6.58 -6.87 -24.97
CA LYS A 19 -6.84 -8.12 -24.24
C LYS A 19 -8.32 -8.28 -23.86
N TYR A 20 -8.95 -7.24 -23.35
CA TYR A 20 -10.33 -7.27 -22.84
C TYR A 20 -11.36 -6.72 -23.84
N LYS A 21 -10.93 -6.29 -25.04
CA LYS A 21 -11.78 -5.76 -26.11
C LYS A 21 -12.70 -4.62 -25.67
N TYR A 22 -12.17 -3.70 -24.85
CA TYR A 22 -12.96 -2.53 -24.44
C TYR A 22 -13.24 -1.59 -25.60
N THR A 23 -14.47 -1.10 -25.66
CA THR A 23 -14.93 -0.15 -26.70
C THR A 23 -14.42 1.26 -26.47
N THR A 24 -14.14 1.63 -25.22
CA THR A 24 -13.70 2.98 -24.87
C THR A 24 -12.55 2.95 -23.86
N VAL A 25 -11.63 3.90 -23.96
CA VAL A 25 -10.50 4.07 -23.03
C VAL A 25 -10.99 4.29 -21.59
N MET A 26 -12.17 4.87 -21.41
CA MET A 26 -12.74 5.13 -20.07
C MET A 26 -13.15 3.86 -19.31
N ASN A 27 -13.30 2.73 -20.00
CA ASN A 27 -13.60 1.44 -19.37
C ASN A 27 -12.34 0.71 -18.89
N VAL A 28 -11.16 1.18 -19.28
CA VAL A 28 -9.90 0.59 -18.84
C VAL A 28 -9.70 0.84 -17.35
N GLN A 29 -9.30 -0.21 -16.65
CA GLN A 29 -9.05 -0.16 -15.20
C GLN A 29 -7.88 0.76 -14.89
N LYS A 30 -8.04 1.51 -13.81
CA LYS A 30 -7.01 2.41 -13.27
C LYS A 30 -6.81 2.19 -11.79
N LEU A 31 -5.63 2.52 -11.32
CA LEU A 31 -5.35 2.62 -9.89
C LEU A 31 -6.03 3.89 -9.36
N GLU A 32 -6.90 3.74 -8.36
CA GLU A 32 -7.66 4.86 -7.79
C GLU A 32 -6.93 5.49 -6.61
N LYS A 33 -6.45 4.64 -5.69
CA LYS A 33 -5.71 5.06 -4.49
C LYS A 33 -4.86 3.91 -3.95
N ILE A 34 -3.84 4.27 -3.18
CA ILE A 34 -3.09 3.34 -2.33
C ILE A 34 -3.32 3.75 -0.88
N VAL A 35 -3.71 2.81 -0.04
CA VAL A 35 -3.86 3.01 1.40
C VAL A 35 -2.76 2.24 2.11
N VAL A 36 -1.95 2.94 2.90
CA VAL A 36 -0.95 2.31 3.77
C VAL A 36 -1.43 2.41 5.20
N ASN A 37 -1.46 1.29 5.89
CA ASN A 37 -1.93 1.18 7.28
C ASN A 37 -0.87 0.52 8.15
N ILE A 38 -0.65 1.07 9.34
CA ILE A 38 0.19 0.49 10.38
C ILE A 38 -0.66 0.30 11.64
N GLY A 39 -0.75 -0.94 12.10
CA GLY A 39 -1.38 -1.27 13.38
C GLY A 39 -0.38 -1.11 14.52
N THR A 40 -0.72 -0.29 15.52
CA THR A 40 0.08 -0.06 16.72
C THR A 40 -0.69 -0.48 17.97
N GLY A 41 -0.91 -1.80 18.13
CA GLY A 41 -1.61 -2.35 19.30
C GLY A 41 -0.98 -1.95 20.64
N ASP A 42 0.35 -1.77 20.65
CA ASP A 42 1.11 -1.33 21.83
C ASP A 42 0.85 0.15 22.20
N ALA A 43 0.26 0.94 21.31
CA ALA A 43 -0.08 2.34 21.58
C ALA A 43 -1.14 2.49 22.69
N THR A 44 -1.83 1.42 23.04
CA THR A 44 -2.75 1.38 24.20
C THR A 44 -2.05 1.69 25.52
N THR A 45 -0.77 1.32 25.63
CA THR A 45 0.06 1.53 26.82
C THR A 45 1.00 2.73 26.68
N ASN A 46 1.42 3.06 25.44
CA ASN A 46 2.41 4.12 25.19
C ASN A 46 2.09 4.89 23.90
N SER A 47 1.53 6.09 24.03
CA SER A 47 1.18 6.96 22.90
C SER A 47 2.38 7.40 22.05
N LYS A 48 3.59 7.46 22.63
CA LYS A 48 4.81 7.84 21.89
C LYS A 48 5.15 6.83 20.78
N LEU A 49 4.75 5.55 20.95
CA LEU A 49 4.94 4.54 19.92
C LEU A 49 4.08 4.79 18.67
N LEU A 50 2.88 5.37 18.85
CA LEU A 50 2.04 5.78 17.74
C LEU A 50 2.62 7.01 17.02
N GLU A 51 3.10 7.99 17.77
CA GLU A 51 3.73 9.19 17.19
C GLU A 51 4.96 8.81 16.36
N ALA A 52 5.80 7.90 16.86
CA ALA A 52 6.93 7.36 16.10
C ALA A 52 6.48 6.69 14.79
N ALA A 53 5.46 5.82 14.85
CA ALA A 53 4.91 5.16 13.67
C ALA A 53 4.29 6.15 12.66
N MET A 54 3.67 7.22 13.14
CA MET A 54 3.14 8.28 12.29
C MET A 54 4.27 9.05 11.59
N ASN A 55 5.33 9.40 12.29
CA ASN A 55 6.49 10.08 11.71
C ASN A 55 7.19 9.19 10.65
N GLU A 56 7.39 7.91 10.95
CA GLU A 56 7.94 6.95 9.99
C GLU A 56 7.07 6.84 8.73
N LEU A 57 5.74 6.73 8.89
CA LEU A 57 4.82 6.66 7.76
C LEU A 57 4.79 7.96 6.94
N GLU A 58 4.94 9.12 7.59
CA GLU A 58 5.07 10.42 6.92
C GLU A 58 6.35 10.50 6.08
N LEU A 59 7.48 10.03 6.60
CA LEU A 59 8.75 9.96 5.86
C LEU A 59 8.63 9.04 4.63
N ILE A 60 8.02 7.86 4.79
CA ILE A 60 7.84 6.90 3.69
C ILE A 60 6.94 7.46 2.59
N THR A 61 5.84 8.09 2.95
CA THR A 61 4.79 8.48 1.99
C THR A 61 4.85 9.93 1.53
N GLY A 62 5.57 10.79 2.27
CA GLY A 62 5.61 12.22 2.03
C GLY A 62 4.29 12.94 2.34
N GLN A 63 3.35 12.25 3.00
CA GLN A 63 2.04 12.80 3.36
C GLN A 63 1.72 12.49 4.82
N LYS A 64 1.20 13.48 5.56
CA LYS A 64 0.85 13.33 6.97
C LYS A 64 -0.22 12.25 7.18
N PRO A 65 0.06 11.21 7.98
CA PRO A 65 -0.90 10.15 8.27
C PRO A 65 -1.97 10.60 9.26
N VAL A 66 -3.07 9.84 9.29
CA VAL A 66 -4.17 10.04 10.22
C VAL A 66 -4.17 8.92 11.24
N ALA A 67 -4.24 9.27 12.54
CA ALA A 67 -4.39 8.28 13.60
C ALA A 67 -5.77 7.61 13.52
N THR A 68 -5.80 6.29 13.59
CA THR A 68 -7.03 5.49 13.59
C THR A 68 -7.44 5.18 15.03
N LYS A 69 -8.73 5.47 15.33
CA LYS A 69 -9.30 5.31 16.66
C LYS A 69 -10.15 4.06 16.77
N ALA A 70 -10.11 3.41 17.92
CA ALA A 70 -10.97 2.27 18.23
C ALA A 70 -12.44 2.68 18.26
N LYS A 71 -13.30 1.91 17.59
CA LYS A 71 -14.76 2.14 17.58
C LYS A 71 -15.44 1.59 18.83
N LYS A 72 -14.95 0.47 19.35
CA LYS A 72 -15.52 -0.24 20.53
C LYS A 72 -14.44 -0.49 21.57
N ALA A 73 -14.85 -0.52 22.84
CA ALA A 73 -14.00 -0.94 23.92
C ALA A 73 -13.89 -2.48 23.94
N ILE A 74 -12.69 -3.02 24.12
CA ILE A 74 -12.42 -4.46 24.24
C ILE A 74 -11.52 -4.67 25.45
N ALA A 75 -12.08 -5.26 26.53
CA ALA A 75 -11.38 -5.44 27.81
C ALA A 75 -10.16 -6.35 27.68
N GLY A 76 -10.22 -7.42 26.88
CA GLY A 76 -9.12 -8.35 26.63
C GLY A 76 -7.86 -7.70 26.04
N PHE A 77 -8.02 -6.61 25.28
CA PHE A 77 -6.92 -5.82 24.72
C PHE A 77 -6.63 -4.53 25.50
N LYS A 78 -7.25 -4.33 26.68
CA LYS A 78 -7.14 -3.10 27.48
C LYS A 78 -7.45 -1.84 26.66
N LEU A 79 -8.40 -1.94 25.73
CA LEU A 79 -8.74 -0.94 24.74
C LEU A 79 -10.05 -0.24 25.11
N ARG A 80 -10.05 1.11 25.09
CA ARG A 80 -11.23 1.94 25.25
C ARG A 80 -11.68 2.54 23.92
N ALA A 81 -12.98 2.77 23.78
CA ALA A 81 -13.51 3.48 22.60
C ALA A 81 -12.88 4.89 22.49
N GLY A 82 -12.53 5.28 21.27
CA GLY A 82 -11.85 6.55 20.99
C GLY A 82 -10.34 6.56 21.16
N GLN A 83 -9.75 5.51 21.72
CA GLN A 83 -8.30 5.39 21.85
C GLN A 83 -7.64 5.15 20.49
N SER A 84 -6.52 5.84 20.22
CA SER A 84 -5.78 5.67 18.98
C SER A 84 -4.94 4.39 19.01
N ILE A 85 -5.10 3.53 17.98
CA ILE A 85 -4.49 2.19 17.91
C ILE A 85 -3.74 1.91 16.62
N GLY A 86 -3.62 2.88 15.76
CA GLY A 86 -2.91 2.75 14.49
C GLY A 86 -2.87 4.06 13.73
N CYS A 87 -2.23 4.02 12.59
CA CYS A 87 -2.21 5.15 11.66
C CYS A 87 -2.38 4.66 10.23
N LYS A 88 -2.94 5.51 9.39
CA LYS A 88 -3.11 5.25 7.96
C LYS A 88 -2.86 6.50 7.14
N VAL A 89 -2.46 6.28 5.89
CA VAL A 89 -2.39 7.32 4.87
C VAL A 89 -3.08 6.84 3.61
N THR A 90 -3.74 7.75 2.90
CA THR A 90 -4.37 7.46 1.61
C THR A 90 -3.68 8.32 0.55
N LEU A 91 -3.02 7.67 -0.39
CA LEU A 91 -2.28 8.31 -1.48
C LEU A 91 -3.11 8.28 -2.76
N ARG A 92 -3.14 9.42 -3.46
CA ARG A 92 -3.82 9.60 -4.76
C ARG A 92 -2.96 10.41 -5.71
N GLY A 93 -3.28 10.36 -7.00
CA GLY A 93 -2.61 11.17 -8.02
C GLY A 93 -1.12 10.89 -8.12
N GLU A 94 -0.29 11.92 -8.16
CA GLU A 94 1.17 11.79 -8.35
C GLU A 94 1.85 11.11 -7.16
N ASN A 95 1.46 11.43 -5.94
CA ASN A 95 2.02 10.79 -4.74
C ASN A 95 1.79 9.28 -4.72
N MET A 96 0.64 8.82 -5.23
CA MET A 96 0.34 7.41 -5.38
C MET A 96 1.31 6.71 -6.34
N TYR A 97 1.57 7.30 -7.51
CA TYR A 97 2.51 6.72 -8.48
C TYR A 97 3.97 6.78 -7.99
N ASN A 98 4.36 7.86 -7.31
CA ASN A 98 5.69 7.97 -6.69
C ASN A 98 5.91 6.88 -5.64
N PHE A 99 4.92 6.65 -4.78
CA PHE A 99 4.98 5.59 -3.78
C PHE A 99 5.02 4.20 -4.43
N LEU A 100 4.20 3.95 -5.46
CA LEU A 100 4.19 2.68 -6.19
C LEU A 100 5.55 2.40 -6.84
N GLU A 101 6.16 3.40 -7.49
CA GLU A 101 7.48 3.27 -8.11
C GLU A 101 8.56 2.95 -7.07
N LYS A 102 8.56 3.66 -5.95
CA LYS A 102 9.46 3.42 -4.82
C LYS A 102 9.29 1.99 -4.28
N LEU A 103 8.05 1.56 -4.07
CA LEU A 103 7.74 0.23 -3.57
C LEU A 103 8.29 -0.87 -4.49
N ILE A 104 8.04 -0.76 -5.80
CA ILE A 104 8.45 -1.79 -6.78
C ILE A 104 9.97 -1.80 -6.97
N ARG A 105 10.60 -0.62 -7.12
CA ARG A 105 12.00 -0.52 -7.53
C ARG A 105 13.00 -0.57 -6.37
N ILE A 106 12.59 -0.07 -5.20
CA ILE A 106 13.49 0.10 -4.05
C ILE A 106 13.11 -0.83 -2.89
N ALA A 107 11.86 -0.78 -2.42
CA ALA A 107 11.47 -1.46 -1.20
C ALA A 107 11.37 -2.98 -1.37
N LEU A 108 10.65 -3.48 -2.38
CA LEU A 108 10.47 -4.92 -2.57
C LEU A 108 11.79 -5.68 -2.80
N PRO A 109 12.76 -5.20 -3.60
CA PRO A 109 14.05 -5.88 -3.73
C PRO A 109 14.88 -5.95 -2.45
N ARG A 110 14.61 -5.09 -1.46
CA ARG A 110 15.29 -5.08 -0.15
C ARG A 110 14.67 -6.03 0.87
N VAL A 111 13.51 -6.61 0.57
CA VAL A 111 12.89 -7.64 1.43
C VAL A 111 13.77 -8.87 1.45
N ILE A 112 14.08 -9.37 2.65
CA ILE A 112 14.88 -10.59 2.85
C ILE A 112 14.11 -11.77 2.26
N ASP A 113 14.82 -12.64 1.52
CA ASP A 113 14.25 -13.82 0.84
C ASP A 113 13.05 -13.53 -0.07
N PHE A 114 13.06 -12.37 -0.73
CA PHE A 114 11.97 -12.00 -1.62
C PHE A 114 11.84 -12.97 -2.81
N ARG A 115 10.70 -13.66 -2.87
CA ARG A 115 10.37 -14.64 -3.94
C ARG A 115 9.16 -14.21 -4.78
N GLY A 116 8.83 -12.94 -4.76
CA GLY A 116 7.62 -12.39 -5.38
C GLY A 116 6.43 -12.30 -4.43
N ILE A 117 5.44 -11.50 -4.83
CA ILE A 117 4.21 -11.28 -4.06
C ILE A 117 3.14 -12.33 -4.40
N SER A 118 2.30 -12.65 -3.44
CA SER A 118 1.24 -13.66 -3.62
C SER A 118 0.17 -13.19 -4.60
N PRO A 119 -0.21 -13.97 -5.61
CA PRO A 119 -1.34 -13.63 -6.48
C PRO A 119 -2.71 -13.89 -5.85
N LYS A 120 -2.76 -14.44 -4.62
CA LYS A 120 -4.00 -14.83 -3.94
C LYS A 120 -4.57 -13.74 -3.01
N SER A 121 -3.88 -12.60 -2.86
CA SER A 121 -4.27 -11.53 -1.92
C SER A 121 -5.21 -10.49 -2.52
N PHE A 122 -6.04 -10.91 -3.48
CA PHE A 122 -7.13 -10.12 -4.03
C PHE A 122 -8.44 -10.34 -3.26
N ASP A 123 -9.27 -9.31 -3.16
CA ASP A 123 -10.53 -9.32 -2.39
C ASP A 123 -11.75 -9.85 -3.16
N GLY A 124 -11.61 -10.26 -4.41
CA GLY A 124 -12.70 -10.66 -5.30
C GLY A 124 -13.33 -9.50 -6.09
N ARG A 125 -12.97 -8.27 -5.78
CA ARG A 125 -13.49 -7.04 -6.43
C ARG A 125 -12.39 -6.21 -7.10
N GLY A 126 -11.24 -6.82 -7.35
CA GLY A 126 -10.14 -6.16 -8.03
C GLY A 126 -9.23 -5.29 -7.15
N ASN A 127 -9.35 -5.35 -5.82
CA ASN A 127 -8.40 -4.71 -4.92
C ASN A 127 -7.35 -5.73 -4.45
N TYR A 128 -6.14 -5.27 -4.21
CA TYR A 128 -5.02 -6.11 -3.79
C TYR A 128 -4.42 -5.60 -2.49
N THR A 129 -4.11 -6.51 -1.56
CA THR A 129 -3.46 -6.17 -0.30
C THR A 129 -2.10 -6.84 -0.20
N LEU A 130 -1.07 -6.04 0.06
CA LEU A 130 0.29 -6.47 0.30
C LEU A 130 0.66 -6.24 1.77
N GLY A 131 0.93 -7.31 2.49
CA GLY A 131 1.52 -7.25 3.84
C GLY A 131 3.03 -7.15 3.76
N LEU A 132 3.61 -6.17 4.43
CA LEU A 132 5.04 -5.99 4.61
C LEU A 132 5.38 -6.26 6.08
N THR A 133 6.39 -7.06 6.34
CA THR A 133 6.77 -7.45 7.71
C THR A 133 7.56 -6.38 8.43
N GLU A 134 8.30 -5.56 7.69
CA GLU A 134 9.23 -4.58 8.25
C GLU A 134 9.19 -3.27 7.47
N GLN A 135 9.21 -2.13 8.20
CA GLN A 135 9.31 -0.81 7.60
C GLN A 135 10.74 -0.46 7.13
N LEU A 136 11.73 -1.21 7.58
CA LEU A 136 13.16 -0.97 7.26
C LEU A 136 13.52 -1.18 5.78
N ILE A 137 12.62 -1.77 5.00
CA ILE A 137 12.81 -1.93 3.56
C ILE A 137 12.79 -0.59 2.81
N PHE A 138 12.20 0.44 3.41
CA PHE A 138 12.20 1.79 2.84
C PHE A 138 13.50 2.52 3.19
N SER A 139 14.11 3.14 2.18
CA SER A 139 15.41 3.82 2.32
C SER A 139 15.37 5.07 3.19
N GLU A 140 14.19 5.64 3.38
CA GLU A 140 13.96 6.83 4.20
C GLU A 140 13.99 6.55 5.71
N ILE A 141 13.93 5.27 6.08
CA ILE A 141 13.95 4.85 7.49
C ILE A 141 15.36 4.42 7.86
N GLU A 142 15.96 5.18 8.76
CA GLU A 142 17.25 4.86 9.36
C GLU A 142 17.06 3.91 10.55
N TYR A 143 17.81 2.82 10.58
CA TYR A 143 17.72 1.79 11.62
C TYR A 143 17.88 2.37 13.04
N ASP A 144 18.79 3.32 13.21
CA ASP A 144 19.10 3.92 14.51
C ASP A 144 17.96 4.75 15.10
N ASN A 145 17.07 5.25 14.24
CA ASN A 145 15.91 6.07 14.63
C ASN A 145 14.63 5.26 14.86
N VAL A 146 14.66 3.95 14.58
CA VAL A 146 13.48 3.08 14.72
C VAL A 146 13.31 2.61 16.15
N VAL A 147 12.22 3.01 16.80
CA VAL A 147 11.88 2.58 18.16
C VAL A 147 11.46 1.12 18.21
N LYS A 148 10.74 0.64 17.19
CA LYS A 148 10.27 -0.74 17.08
C LYS A 148 10.05 -1.13 15.62
N VAL A 149 10.54 -2.31 15.23
CA VAL A 149 10.23 -2.88 13.91
C VAL A 149 8.75 -3.23 13.85
N ARG A 150 8.07 -2.77 12.79
CA ARG A 150 6.62 -2.92 12.58
C ARG A 150 6.33 -3.32 11.15
N GLY A 151 5.32 -4.16 11.01
CA GLY A 151 4.72 -4.44 9.72
C GLY A 151 3.74 -3.35 9.28
N MET A 152 3.42 -3.36 8.01
CA MET A 152 2.41 -2.50 7.43
C MET A 152 1.64 -3.21 6.32
N ASP A 153 0.40 -2.78 6.12
CA ASP A 153 -0.44 -3.25 5.03
C ASP A 153 -0.56 -2.17 3.96
N VAL A 154 -0.26 -2.53 2.73
CA VAL A 154 -0.40 -1.67 1.55
C VAL A 154 -1.56 -2.18 0.71
N VAL A 155 -2.64 -1.41 0.64
CA VAL A 155 -3.85 -1.77 -0.09
C VAL A 155 -3.93 -0.96 -1.39
N PHE A 156 -3.96 -1.66 -2.52
CA PHE A 156 -4.13 -1.09 -3.84
C PHE A 156 -5.61 -1.15 -4.22
N VAL A 157 -6.24 -0.01 -4.32
CA VAL A 157 -7.64 0.10 -4.72
C VAL A 157 -7.70 0.47 -6.20
N THR A 158 -8.32 -0.40 -6.98
CA THR A 158 -8.46 -0.23 -8.42
C THR A 158 -9.94 -0.07 -8.82
N THR A 159 -10.18 0.34 -10.05
CA THR A 159 -11.53 0.37 -10.65
C THR A 159 -11.88 -0.94 -11.36
N ALA A 160 -11.06 -1.99 -11.22
CA ALA A 160 -11.30 -3.28 -11.84
C ALA A 160 -12.55 -3.95 -11.26
N LYS A 161 -13.25 -4.70 -12.09
CA LYS A 161 -14.44 -5.46 -11.70
C LYS A 161 -14.11 -6.90 -11.31
N SER A 162 -12.98 -7.41 -11.78
CA SER A 162 -12.50 -8.76 -11.49
C SER A 162 -11.05 -8.76 -10.99
N ASN A 163 -10.66 -9.84 -10.33
CA ASN A 163 -9.28 -10.02 -9.87
C ASN A 163 -8.30 -10.15 -11.03
N GLU A 164 -8.73 -10.75 -12.15
CA GLU A 164 -7.88 -10.93 -13.33
C GLU A 164 -7.49 -9.58 -13.96
N GLU A 165 -8.47 -8.69 -14.12
CA GLU A 165 -8.23 -7.34 -14.62
C GLU A 165 -7.26 -6.56 -13.71
N ALA A 166 -7.46 -6.66 -12.38
CA ALA A 166 -6.57 -6.01 -11.42
C ALA A 166 -5.17 -6.62 -11.42
N TYR A 167 -5.06 -7.92 -11.56
CA TYR A 167 -3.78 -8.62 -11.67
C TYR A 167 -2.99 -8.13 -12.89
N ASP A 168 -3.63 -8.08 -14.06
CA ASP A 168 -3.00 -7.61 -15.28
C ASP A 168 -2.58 -6.13 -15.18
N LEU A 169 -3.41 -5.29 -14.57
CA LEU A 169 -3.09 -3.89 -14.30
C LEU A 169 -1.83 -3.75 -13.42
N LEU A 170 -1.80 -4.43 -12.29
CA LEU A 170 -0.66 -4.37 -11.35
C LEU A 170 0.60 -5.00 -11.95
N LYS A 171 0.46 -6.09 -12.70
CA LYS A 171 1.56 -6.69 -13.46
C LYS A 171 2.12 -5.74 -14.52
N GLY A 172 1.25 -4.99 -15.21
CA GLY A 172 1.63 -3.95 -16.17
C GLY A 172 2.47 -2.84 -15.52
N PHE A 173 2.19 -2.45 -14.28
CA PHE A 173 3.02 -1.53 -13.52
C PHE A 173 4.39 -2.12 -13.12
N GLY A 174 4.55 -3.44 -13.19
CA GLY A 174 5.80 -4.13 -12.86
C GLY A 174 5.80 -4.78 -11.48
N MET A 175 4.64 -5.02 -10.88
CA MET A 175 4.53 -5.75 -9.61
C MET A 175 5.04 -7.20 -9.79
N PRO A 176 6.00 -7.65 -8.97
CA PRO A 176 6.66 -8.94 -9.11
C PRO A 176 5.84 -10.07 -8.47
N PHE A 177 4.79 -10.54 -9.14
CA PHE A 177 4.01 -11.67 -8.68
C PHE A 177 4.79 -13.00 -8.78
N LYS A 178 4.55 -13.90 -7.82
CA LYS A 178 5.03 -15.29 -7.92
C LYS A 178 4.37 -15.96 -9.13
N LYS A 179 5.16 -16.78 -9.80
CA LYS A 179 4.66 -17.66 -10.85
C LYS A 179 3.88 -18.82 -10.26
#